data_6a5fceb10032bdc8e95fbb8cedbad284
#
_entry.id   6a5fceb10032bdc8e95fbb8cedbad284
#
_cell.length_a   1.000
_cell.length_b   1.000
_cell.length_c   1.000
_cell.angle_alpha   90.00
_cell.angle_beta   90.00
_cell.angle_gamma   90.00
#
_symmetry.space_group_name_H-M   'P 1'
#
loop_
_entity.id
_entity.type
_entity.pdbx_description
1 polymer ?
#
loop_
_entity_poly.entity_id
_entity_poly.type
_entity_poly.pdbx_seq_one_letter_code
_entity_poly.pdbx_strand_id
1 'polypeptide(L)'
;EGRLDTAIVALPVSEPSLTEVACFSENFLLVRPGYDEGTPVPSHETLREMRLLLLEEGHCFRDQALSFCNMQSSPPREVLDASSLSTLVQMVGAGIGVTLIPEMAVAVETRSAPVSVARFRNPQPSRTIGMVWRKTSPLAGQLQQISEAVCVSADALRKQHKAESSTRKSRT
;
A
#
# COMPACT_ATOMS: atom_id res chain seq x y z
N GLU A 1 24.41 12.09 1.47
CA GLU A 1 25.67 11.32 1.50
C GLU A 1 26.00 10.61 0.16
N GLY A 2 25.19 10.77 -0.91
CA GLY A 2 25.52 10.28 -2.26
C GLY A 2 25.54 8.76 -2.46
N ARG A 3 24.92 7.99 -1.59
CA ARG A 3 24.88 6.52 -1.68
C ARG A 3 23.85 5.99 -2.67
N LEU A 4 22.84 6.78 -3.01
CA LEU A 4 21.78 6.43 -3.95
C LEU A 4 21.64 7.53 -4.99
N ASP A 5 21.50 7.16 -6.24
CA ASP A 5 21.22 8.06 -7.35
C ASP A 5 19.73 8.30 -7.51
N THR A 6 18.91 7.28 -7.21
CA THR A 6 17.46 7.30 -7.33
C THR A 6 16.82 6.33 -6.33
N ALA A 7 15.51 6.53 -6.09
CA ALA A 7 14.67 5.61 -5.31
C ALA A 7 13.26 5.50 -5.92
N ILE A 8 12.63 4.34 -5.74
CA ILE A 8 11.20 4.13 -6.02
C ILE A 8 10.49 4.23 -4.68
N VAL A 9 9.55 5.18 -4.56
CA VAL A 9 8.91 5.55 -3.31
C VAL A 9 7.43 5.89 -3.51
N ALA A 10 6.69 5.96 -2.41
CA ALA A 10 5.37 6.56 -2.43
C ALA A 10 5.47 8.09 -2.48
N LEU A 11 4.69 8.71 -3.36
CA LEU A 11 4.64 10.15 -3.57
C LEU A 11 3.45 10.78 -2.83
N PRO A 12 3.51 12.08 -2.51
CA PRO A 12 4.66 12.98 -2.68
C PRO A 12 5.70 12.80 -1.58
N VAL A 13 6.98 12.98 -1.91
CA VAL A 13 8.06 13.10 -0.91
C VAL A 13 8.11 14.53 -0.36
N SER A 14 7.68 15.49 -1.19
CA SER A 14 7.61 16.93 -0.87
C SER A 14 8.96 17.56 -0.51
N GLU A 15 10.05 17.03 -1.10
CA GLU A 15 11.40 17.56 -0.91
C GLU A 15 11.80 18.41 -2.14
N PRO A 16 11.96 19.74 -1.97
CA PRO A 16 12.19 20.65 -3.10
C PRO A 16 13.44 20.38 -3.92
N SER A 17 14.43 19.70 -3.35
CA SER A 17 15.68 19.32 -4.02
C SER A 17 15.55 18.09 -4.93
N LEU A 18 14.42 17.39 -4.88
CA LEU A 18 14.14 16.20 -5.67
C LEU A 18 13.30 16.50 -6.91
N THR A 19 13.53 15.73 -7.96
CA THR A 19 12.61 15.52 -9.07
C THR A 19 11.76 14.30 -8.73
N GLU A 20 10.45 14.41 -8.89
CA GLU A 20 9.49 13.33 -8.68
C GLU A 20 8.81 12.98 -9.99
N VAL A 21 8.82 11.71 -10.38
CA VAL A 21 8.11 11.21 -11.56
C VAL A 21 7.11 10.15 -11.09
N ALA A 22 5.82 10.46 -11.19
CA ALA A 22 4.75 9.54 -10.84
C ALA A 22 4.63 8.43 -11.90
N CYS A 23 4.60 7.17 -11.47
CA CYS A 23 4.49 6.02 -12.37
C CYS A 23 3.09 5.41 -12.35
N PHE A 24 2.57 5.08 -11.18
CA PHE A 24 1.23 4.48 -11.07
C PHE A 24 0.61 4.73 -9.71
N SER A 25 -0.71 4.59 -9.65
CA SER A 25 -1.44 4.59 -8.38
C SER A 25 -1.95 3.20 -8.07
N GLU A 26 -1.91 2.81 -6.81
CA GLU A 26 -2.48 1.55 -6.30
C GLU A 26 -3.38 1.81 -5.10
N ASN A 27 -4.36 0.91 -4.92
CA ASN A 27 -5.28 1.00 -3.79
C ASN A 27 -4.71 0.29 -2.57
N PHE A 28 -5.16 0.73 -1.39
CA PHE A 28 -5.08 -0.05 -0.18
C PHE A 28 -6.31 -0.95 -0.05
N LEU A 29 -6.08 -2.16 0.41
CA LEU A 29 -7.13 -3.13 0.68
C LEU A 29 -7.15 -3.46 2.17
N LEU A 30 -8.34 -3.68 2.69
CA LEU A 30 -8.54 -4.15 4.06
C LEU A 30 -8.23 -5.63 4.14
N VAL A 31 -7.36 -6.02 5.06
CA VAL A 31 -7.14 -7.41 5.47
C VAL A 31 -7.76 -7.62 6.83
N ARG A 32 -8.58 -8.64 6.94
CA ARG A 32 -9.33 -9.02 8.13
C ARG A 32 -9.30 -10.53 8.32
N PRO A 33 -9.62 -11.05 9.51
CA PRO A 33 -9.67 -12.48 9.74
C PRO A 33 -10.54 -13.21 8.70
N GLY A 34 -10.18 -14.43 8.36
CA GLY A 34 -10.91 -15.22 7.35
C GLY A 34 -12.37 -15.47 7.69
N TYR A 35 -12.70 -15.60 9.00
CA TYR A 35 -14.09 -15.78 9.46
C TYR A 35 -14.98 -14.54 9.22
N ASP A 36 -14.40 -13.38 8.92
CA ASP A 36 -15.12 -12.15 8.56
C ASP A 36 -15.41 -12.04 7.05
N GLU A 37 -15.08 -13.07 6.27
CA GLU A 37 -15.35 -13.09 4.83
C GLU A 37 -16.85 -12.87 4.57
N GLY A 38 -17.16 -11.99 3.61
CA GLY A 38 -18.54 -11.65 3.25
C GLY A 38 -19.19 -10.60 4.16
N THR A 39 -18.61 -10.23 5.31
CA THR A 39 -19.16 -9.14 6.13
C THR A 39 -19.01 -7.78 5.41
N PRO A 40 -19.88 -6.80 5.68
CA PRO A 40 -19.73 -5.46 5.11
C PRO A 40 -18.37 -4.85 5.44
N VAL A 41 -17.81 -4.11 4.48
CA VAL A 41 -16.57 -3.37 4.71
C VAL A 41 -16.88 -2.21 5.66
N PRO A 42 -16.10 -2.05 6.75
CA PRO A 42 -16.35 -1.01 7.74
C PRO A 42 -16.21 0.39 7.14
N SER A 43 -16.96 1.35 7.67
CA SER A 43 -16.74 2.76 7.40
C SER A 43 -15.43 3.25 8.04
N HIS A 44 -15.00 4.45 7.68
CA HIS A 44 -13.81 5.07 8.31
C HIS A 44 -13.98 5.23 9.83
N GLU A 45 -15.20 5.58 10.28
CA GLU A 45 -15.50 5.72 11.70
C GLU A 45 -15.42 4.36 12.41
N THR A 46 -16.01 3.32 11.81
CA THR A 46 -15.94 1.95 12.36
C THR A 46 -14.50 1.43 12.42
N LEU A 47 -13.68 1.72 11.39
CA LEU A 47 -12.26 1.36 11.40
C LEU A 47 -11.48 1.97 12.57
N ARG A 48 -11.84 3.19 13.00
CA ARG A 48 -11.23 3.85 14.17
C ARG A 48 -11.50 3.13 15.48
N GLU A 49 -12.63 2.45 15.57
CA GLU A 49 -13.02 1.69 16.75
C GLU A 49 -12.43 0.27 16.76
N MET A 50 -11.95 -0.19 15.61
CA MET A 50 -11.31 -1.49 15.48
C MET A 50 -9.83 -1.41 15.91
N ARG A 51 -9.29 -2.55 16.34
CA ARG A 51 -7.86 -2.68 16.57
C ARG A 51 -7.12 -2.67 15.23
N LEU A 52 -6.44 -1.57 14.94
CA LEU A 52 -5.70 -1.39 13.69
C LEU A 52 -4.23 -1.79 13.90
N LEU A 53 -3.77 -2.74 13.10
CA LEU A 53 -2.39 -3.17 13.06
C LEU A 53 -1.65 -2.37 12.00
N LEU A 54 -0.52 -1.77 12.36
CA LEU A 54 0.26 -0.89 11.48
C LEU A 54 1.73 -1.30 11.44
N LEU A 55 2.45 -0.84 10.44
CA LEU A 55 3.90 -0.90 10.46
C LEU A 55 4.47 0.08 11.50
N GLU A 56 5.64 -0.24 12.03
CA GLU A 56 6.39 0.61 12.95
C GLU A 56 6.60 2.03 12.40
N GLU A 57 6.89 2.97 13.27
CA GLU A 57 7.22 4.35 12.88
C GLU A 57 8.41 4.40 11.92
N GLY A 58 8.40 5.37 11.00
CA GLY A 58 9.40 5.50 9.94
C GLY A 58 9.04 4.81 8.63
N HIS A 59 7.98 4.02 8.58
CA HIS A 59 7.43 3.51 7.33
C HIS A 59 6.39 4.48 6.77
N CYS A 60 6.66 5.06 5.60
CA CYS A 60 5.71 5.95 4.90
C CYS A 60 4.30 5.33 4.73
N PHE A 61 4.23 4.02 4.71
CA PHE A 61 2.99 3.25 4.66
C PHE A 61 2.10 3.47 5.90
N ARG A 62 2.68 3.59 7.11
CA ARG A 62 1.95 3.88 8.34
C ARG A 62 1.21 5.21 8.23
N ASP A 63 1.93 6.26 7.82
CA ASP A 63 1.38 7.61 7.68
C ASP A 63 0.26 7.66 6.65
N GLN A 64 0.40 6.92 5.56
CA GLN A 64 -0.62 6.81 4.52
C GLN A 64 -1.88 6.10 5.02
N ALA A 65 -1.74 4.99 5.75
CA ALA A 65 -2.86 4.27 6.35
C ALA A 65 -3.60 5.14 7.37
N LEU A 66 -2.86 5.86 8.23
CA LEU A 66 -3.43 6.79 9.21
C LEU A 66 -4.12 7.98 8.55
N SER A 67 -3.53 8.52 7.48
CA SER A 67 -4.10 9.62 6.71
C SER A 67 -5.45 9.23 6.11
N PHE A 68 -5.52 8.06 5.50
CA PHE A 68 -6.77 7.55 4.93
C PHE A 68 -7.88 7.41 5.97
N CYS A 69 -7.56 6.87 7.13
CA CYS A 69 -8.52 6.73 8.21
C CYS A 69 -8.87 8.06 8.89
N ASN A 70 -8.32 9.19 8.41
CA ASN A 70 -8.45 10.51 9.06
C ASN A 70 -8.00 10.50 10.53
N MET A 71 -7.01 9.68 10.83
CA MET A 71 -6.52 9.39 12.18
C MET A 71 -5.25 10.19 12.53
N GLN A 72 -4.80 11.11 11.68
CA GLN A 72 -3.63 11.95 11.96
C GLN A 72 -3.80 12.84 13.20
N SER A 73 -5.03 13.29 13.43
CA SER A 73 -5.36 14.15 14.59
C SER A 73 -5.98 13.39 15.77
N SER A 74 -6.29 12.10 15.59
CA SER A 74 -6.91 11.26 16.63
C SER A 74 -6.51 9.81 16.37
N PRO A 75 -5.47 9.29 17.04
CA PRO A 75 -4.99 7.93 16.82
C PRO A 75 -6.11 6.90 17.07
N PRO A 76 -6.05 5.73 16.43
CA PRO A 76 -6.97 4.64 16.71
C PRO A 76 -6.94 4.28 18.19
N ARG A 77 -8.04 3.72 18.69
CA ARG A 77 -8.19 3.36 20.10
C ARG A 77 -7.15 2.35 20.58
N GLU A 78 -6.74 1.45 19.69
CA GLU A 78 -5.66 0.50 19.91
C GLU A 78 -4.84 0.33 18.64
N VAL A 79 -3.55 0.59 18.72
CA VAL A 79 -2.58 0.36 17.65
C VAL A 79 -1.59 -0.68 18.13
N LEU A 80 -1.34 -1.68 17.30
CA LEU A 80 -0.23 -2.61 17.48
C LEU A 80 0.68 -2.49 16.27
N ASP A 81 1.96 -2.37 16.52
CA ASP A 81 2.97 -2.19 15.50
C ASP A 81 3.68 -3.50 15.18
N ALA A 82 4.07 -3.66 13.92
CA ALA A 82 4.88 -4.78 13.47
C ALA A 82 5.94 -4.30 12.46
N SER A 83 7.03 -5.02 12.40
CA SER A 83 8.18 -4.68 11.55
C SER A 83 8.02 -5.05 10.07
N SER A 84 7.00 -5.85 9.71
CA SER A 84 6.77 -6.27 8.33
C SER A 84 5.29 -6.50 8.00
N LEU A 85 4.95 -6.40 6.71
CA LEU A 85 3.59 -6.71 6.23
C LEU A 85 3.23 -8.17 6.48
N SER A 86 4.17 -9.10 6.33
CA SER A 86 3.95 -10.53 6.60
C SER A 86 3.55 -10.75 8.05
N THR A 87 4.23 -10.11 9.00
CA THR A 87 3.87 -10.19 10.43
C THR A 87 2.47 -9.63 10.68
N LEU A 88 2.14 -8.46 10.11
CA LEU A 88 0.81 -7.88 10.22
C LEU A 88 -0.29 -8.84 9.74
N VAL A 89 -0.09 -9.44 8.58
CA VAL A 89 -1.08 -10.36 7.99
C VAL A 89 -1.23 -11.62 8.83
N GLN A 90 -0.16 -12.16 9.40
CA GLN A 90 -0.25 -13.29 10.33
C GLN A 90 -0.99 -12.92 11.63
N MET A 91 -0.75 -11.73 12.18
CA MET A 91 -1.49 -11.23 13.35
C MET A 91 -2.99 -11.08 13.05
N VAL A 92 -3.35 -10.61 11.85
CA VAL A 92 -4.74 -10.55 11.40
C VAL A 92 -5.33 -11.96 11.30
N GLY A 93 -4.60 -12.91 10.73
CA GLY A 93 -5.02 -14.32 10.64
C GLY A 93 -5.26 -14.96 12.01
N ALA A 94 -4.51 -14.53 13.02
CA ALA A 94 -4.70 -14.93 14.43
C ALA A 94 -5.87 -14.19 15.13
N GLY A 95 -6.60 -13.32 14.44
CA GLY A 95 -7.75 -12.60 14.98
C GLY A 95 -7.40 -11.42 15.90
N ILE A 96 -6.14 -10.94 15.86
CA ILE A 96 -5.69 -9.85 16.76
C ILE A 96 -6.29 -8.50 16.36
N GLY A 97 -6.55 -8.28 15.06
CA GLY A 97 -7.10 -7.05 14.55
C GLY A 97 -7.25 -7.06 13.04
N VAL A 98 -7.23 -5.87 12.44
CA VAL A 98 -7.31 -5.68 10.98
C VAL A 98 -6.16 -4.80 10.52
N THR A 99 -5.81 -4.88 9.23
CA THR A 99 -4.79 -4.00 8.65
C THR A 99 -5.16 -3.57 7.24
N LEU A 100 -4.47 -2.56 6.75
CA LEU A 100 -4.49 -2.16 5.35
C LEU A 100 -3.21 -2.65 4.69
N ILE A 101 -3.28 -3.15 3.46
CA ILE A 101 -2.07 -3.47 2.67
C ILE A 101 -2.20 -2.94 1.25
N PRO A 102 -1.10 -2.64 0.56
CA PRO A 102 -1.13 -2.26 -0.84
C PRO A 102 -1.64 -3.42 -1.71
N GLU A 103 -2.39 -3.11 -2.74
CA GLU A 103 -2.95 -4.11 -3.66
C GLU A 103 -1.87 -5.03 -4.26
N MET A 104 -0.68 -4.49 -4.54
CA MET A 104 0.45 -5.28 -5.06
C MET A 104 1.00 -6.32 -4.07
N ALA A 105 0.84 -6.09 -2.77
CA ALA A 105 1.32 -7.01 -1.73
C ALA A 105 0.37 -8.18 -1.47
N VAL A 106 -0.90 -8.07 -1.84
CA VAL A 106 -1.94 -9.06 -1.51
C VAL A 106 -1.55 -10.48 -1.92
N ALA A 107 -1.15 -10.67 -3.17
CA ALA A 107 -0.86 -12.01 -3.71
C ALA A 107 0.29 -12.72 -3.00
N VAL A 108 1.22 -11.97 -2.41
CA VAL A 108 2.38 -12.51 -1.69
C VAL A 108 2.06 -12.70 -0.22
N GLU A 109 1.55 -11.66 0.43
CA GLU A 109 1.43 -11.59 1.88
C GLU A 109 0.26 -12.42 2.42
N THR A 110 -0.83 -12.58 1.66
CA THR A 110 -2.01 -13.31 2.14
C THR A 110 -2.02 -14.80 1.80
N ARG A 111 -0.99 -15.29 1.10
CA ARG A 111 -0.95 -16.69 0.59
C ARG A 111 -1.07 -17.75 1.68
N SER A 112 -0.46 -17.51 2.83
CA SER A 112 -0.31 -18.51 3.91
C SER A 112 -1.06 -18.16 5.19
N ALA A 113 -1.87 -17.11 5.18
CA ALA A 113 -2.62 -16.67 6.35
C ALA A 113 -4.13 -16.88 6.16
N PRO A 114 -4.87 -17.29 7.20
CA PRO A 114 -6.33 -17.45 7.14
C PRO A 114 -7.03 -16.10 7.23
N VAL A 115 -6.88 -15.29 6.18
CA VAL A 115 -7.41 -13.93 6.09
C VAL A 115 -8.32 -13.75 4.90
N SER A 116 -9.21 -12.77 4.96
CA SER A 116 -9.99 -12.27 3.83
C SER A 116 -9.57 -10.85 3.47
N VAL A 117 -9.70 -10.53 2.18
CA VAL A 117 -9.31 -9.22 1.63
C VAL A 117 -10.55 -8.54 1.07
N ALA A 118 -10.77 -7.30 1.48
CA ALA A 118 -11.93 -6.53 1.06
C ALA A 118 -11.52 -5.18 0.47
N ARG A 119 -12.29 -4.72 -0.52
CA ARG A 119 -12.14 -3.41 -1.15
C ARG A 119 -13.06 -2.41 -0.48
N PHE A 120 -12.53 -1.23 -0.17
CA PHE A 120 -13.36 -0.13 0.31
C PHE A 120 -14.31 0.37 -0.79
N ARG A 121 -15.40 1.02 -0.38
CA ARG A 121 -16.25 1.80 -1.29
C ARG A 121 -15.54 3.10 -1.66
N ASN A 122 -15.97 3.72 -2.74
CA ASN A 122 -15.41 5.01 -3.14
C ASN A 122 -15.71 6.12 -2.12
N PRO A 123 -14.73 7.00 -1.83
CA PRO A 123 -13.37 7.00 -2.37
C PRO A 123 -12.51 5.89 -1.75
N GLN A 124 -11.80 5.13 -2.59
CA GLN A 124 -10.85 4.13 -2.11
C GLN A 124 -9.54 4.77 -1.64
N PRO A 125 -8.94 4.30 -0.54
CA PRO A 125 -7.61 4.72 -0.16
C PRO A 125 -6.62 4.30 -1.24
N SER A 126 -5.76 5.20 -1.63
CA SER A 126 -4.77 4.93 -2.66
C SER A 126 -3.48 5.69 -2.39
N ARG A 127 -2.40 5.22 -3.00
CA ARG A 127 -1.14 5.93 -3.04
C ARG A 127 -0.60 5.96 -4.47
N THR A 128 0.24 6.94 -4.75
CA THR A 128 0.98 7.01 -6.01
C THR A 128 2.40 6.52 -5.77
N ILE A 129 2.86 5.61 -6.58
CA ILE A 129 4.26 5.15 -6.60
C ILE A 129 4.97 5.86 -7.72
N GLY A 130 6.16 6.34 -7.43
CA GLY A 130 6.97 7.06 -8.40
C GLY A 130 8.45 6.89 -8.13
N MET A 131 9.24 7.48 -9.01
CA MET A 131 10.68 7.48 -8.96
C MET A 131 11.16 8.89 -8.62
N VAL A 132 12.17 8.99 -7.74
CA VAL A 132 12.73 10.28 -7.31
C VAL A 132 14.23 10.27 -7.43
N TRP A 133 14.80 11.45 -7.74
CA TRP A 133 16.24 11.70 -7.75
C TRP A 133 16.56 13.18 -7.51
N ARG A 134 17.81 13.48 -7.21
CA ARG A 134 18.22 14.87 -6.99
C ARG A 134 18.15 15.68 -8.29
N LYS A 135 17.59 16.87 -8.24
CA LYS A 135 17.54 17.80 -9.40
C LYS A 135 18.92 18.09 -9.99
N THR A 136 19.96 18.08 -9.13
CA THR A 136 21.35 18.35 -9.50
C THR A 136 22.12 17.09 -9.96
N SER A 137 21.44 15.95 -10.09
CA SER A 137 22.11 14.72 -10.51
C SER A 137 22.67 14.85 -11.93
N PRO A 138 23.95 14.52 -12.16
CA PRO A 138 24.52 14.48 -13.51
C PRO A 138 23.87 13.39 -14.38
N LEU A 139 23.19 12.42 -13.76
CA LEU A 139 22.50 11.33 -14.43
C LEU A 139 21.01 11.63 -14.70
N ALA A 140 20.55 12.87 -14.52
CA ALA A 140 19.12 13.21 -14.60
C ALA A 140 18.46 12.74 -15.92
N GLY A 141 19.16 12.88 -17.07
CA GLY A 141 18.64 12.41 -18.36
C GLY A 141 18.47 10.90 -18.45
N GLN A 142 19.42 10.12 -17.93
CA GLN A 142 19.34 8.66 -17.87
C GLN A 142 18.25 8.20 -16.88
N LEU A 143 18.15 8.88 -15.72
CA LEU A 143 17.15 8.58 -14.71
C LEU A 143 15.73 8.86 -15.22
N GLN A 144 15.55 9.88 -16.05
CA GLN A 144 14.29 10.15 -16.73
C GLN A 144 13.92 8.98 -17.68
N GLN A 145 14.84 8.51 -18.50
CA GLN A 145 14.60 7.36 -19.39
C GLN A 145 14.29 6.07 -18.61
N ILE A 146 15.01 5.84 -17.50
CA ILE A 146 14.75 4.70 -16.61
C ILE A 146 13.35 4.82 -16.00
N SER A 147 12.94 6.01 -15.55
CA SER A 147 11.62 6.21 -14.99
C SER A 147 10.51 5.90 -15.99
N GLU A 148 10.67 6.29 -17.25
CA GLU A 148 9.72 5.96 -18.32
C GLU A 148 9.59 4.44 -18.52
N ALA A 149 10.72 3.73 -18.55
CA ALA A 149 10.72 2.27 -18.67
C ALA A 149 10.07 1.60 -17.46
N VAL A 150 10.33 2.08 -16.25
CA VAL A 150 9.70 1.60 -15.00
C VAL A 150 8.18 1.80 -15.04
N CYS A 151 7.72 3.00 -15.43
CA CYS A 151 6.30 3.30 -15.50
C CYS A 151 5.57 2.42 -16.53
N VAL A 152 6.15 2.23 -17.71
CA VAL A 152 5.59 1.35 -18.76
C VAL A 152 5.52 -0.10 -18.28
N SER A 153 6.57 -0.60 -17.65
CA SER A 153 6.62 -1.97 -17.13
C SER A 153 5.60 -2.18 -16.00
N ALA A 154 5.48 -1.22 -15.10
CA ALA A 154 4.50 -1.25 -14.01
C ALA A 154 3.05 -1.30 -14.55
N ASP A 155 2.74 -0.51 -15.56
CA ASP A 155 1.43 -0.52 -16.20
C ASP A 155 1.13 -1.84 -16.91
N ALA A 156 2.11 -2.44 -17.57
CA ALA A 156 1.97 -3.75 -18.22
C ALA A 156 1.67 -4.86 -17.19
N LEU A 157 2.42 -4.92 -16.10
CA LEU A 157 2.22 -5.89 -15.01
C LEU A 157 0.84 -5.73 -14.35
N ARG A 158 0.39 -4.50 -14.11
CA ARG A 158 -0.93 -4.24 -13.53
C ARG A 158 -2.08 -4.68 -14.44
N LYS A 159 -1.95 -4.52 -15.75
CA LYS A 159 -2.93 -5.01 -16.72
C LYS A 159 -2.99 -6.54 -16.72
N GLN A 160 -1.86 -7.22 -16.65
CA GLN A 160 -1.79 -8.68 -16.55
C GLN A 160 -2.49 -9.20 -15.29
N HIS A 161 -2.17 -8.66 -14.11
CA HIS A 161 -2.80 -9.04 -12.85
C HIS A 161 -4.32 -8.81 -12.83
N LYS A 162 -4.80 -7.74 -13.45
CA LYS A 162 -6.25 -7.50 -13.58
C LYS A 162 -6.92 -8.54 -14.48
N ALA A 163 -6.30 -8.93 -15.57
CA ALA A 163 -6.81 -9.95 -16.47
C ALA A 163 -6.89 -11.33 -15.80
N GLU A 164 -5.85 -11.74 -15.08
CA GLU A 164 -5.80 -13.00 -14.33
C GLU A 164 -6.84 -13.06 -13.21
N SER A 165 -7.02 -11.99 -12.46
CA SER A 165 -8.01 -11.91 -11.39
C SER A 165 -9.45 -11.96 -11.91
N SER A 166 -9.71 -11.41 -13.09
CA SER A 166 -11.01 -11.48 -13.77
C SER A 166 -11.33 -12.91 -14.25
N THR A 167 -10.35 -13.60 -14.81
CA THR A 167 -10.49 -14.96 -15.31
C THR A 167 -10.72 -15.98 -14.17
N ARG A 168 -10.12 -15.74 -13.02
CA ARG A 168 -10.29 -16.59 -11.83
C ARG A 168 -11.71 -16.47 -11.23
N LYS A 169 -12.29 -15.28 -11.30
CA LYS A 169 -13.64 -14.98 -10.78
C LYS A 169 -14.77 -15.58 -11.65
N SER A 170 -14.51 -15.86 -12.93
CA SER A 170 -15.47 -16.46 -13.87
C SER A 170 -15.46 -18.00 -13.85
N ARG A 171 -14.55 -18.61 -13.09
CA ARG A 171 -14.41 -20.09 -12.97
C ARG A 171 -14.93 -20.65 -11.65
N THR A 172 -15.45 -19.83 -10.78
CA THR A 172 -16.10 -20.19 -9.50
C THR A 172 -17.59 -19.87 -9.56
#